data_d347ba76534eda91322750bb4a94f5f6
#
_entry.id   d347ba76534eda91322750bb4a94f5f6
#
_cell.length_a   1.000
_cell.length_b   1.000
_cell.length_c   1.000
_cell.angle_alpha   90.00
_cell.angle_beta   90.00
_cell.angle_gamma   90.00
#
_symmetry.space_group_name_H-M   'P 1'
#
loop_
_entity.id
_entity.type
_entity.pdbx_description
1 polymer ?
#
loop_
_entity_poly.entity_id
_entity_poly.type
_entity_poly.pdbx_seq_one_letter_code
_entity_poly.pdbx_strand_id
1 'polypeptide(L)'
;MRSRVQSLAKELNYRPNPFARSLRKESSHIIGVVVPNLVTQYFASVMNGIDEYAQENGFMVIATNSQESHEREKILIDNLLNMHVDGIIACLAQDTVEYQHYDKVYLSGTPLVFFTRTCMTDLCSSVVADSVSAAQKATQHLIDNGCRRIAFLGGPAHLDLVARRKHGYLEALKENRMPIDRSLVVYEKIDHDLICERVRELLAREDRPDAFIAFNDIATFAAYETVKAEGLRIPEDVAVIGFTNSDAAIRVTPKLSVIMDQDDIQGRTACELLMEKIQGKREIRQVKIPMKLQFRESTIRG
;
A
#
# COMPACT_ATOMS: atom_id res chain seq x y z
N MET A 1 -50.54 -17.63 -3.88
CA MET A 1 -50.02 -16.76 -5.00
C MET A 1 -48.50 -16.66 -5.00
N ARG A 2 -47.83 -16.32 -3.88
CA ARG A 2 -46.35 -16.14 -3.76
C ARG A 2 -45.55 -17.42 -4.13
N SER A 3 -45.94 -18.60 -3.65
CA SER A 3 -45.29 -19.87 -3.96
C SER A 3 -45.36 -20.26 -5.44
N ARG A 4 -46.51 -20.00 -6.09
CA ARG A 4 -46.72 -20.28 -7.51
C ARG A 4 -45.86 -19.40 -8.42
N VAL A 5 -45.66 -18.13 -8.03
CA VAL A 5 -44.78 -17.19 -8.74
C VAL A 5 -43.32 -17.62 -8.56
N GLN A 6 -42.91 -18.06 -7.37
CA GLN A 6 -41.57 -18.58 -7.11
C GLN A 6 -41.25 -19.88 -7.87
N SER A 7 -42.23 -20.80 -7.98
CA SER A 7 -42.07 -22.01 -8.77
C SER A 7 -41.93 -21.70 -10.26
N LEU A 8 -42.78 -20.81 -10.81
CA LEU A 8 -42.73 -20.41 -12.19
C LEU A 8 -41.43 -19.65 -12.53
N ALA A 9 -40.95 -18.81 -11.62
CA ALA A 9 -39.66 -18.11 -11.78
C ALA A 9 -38.46 -19.09 -11.83
N LYS A 10 -38.49 -20.17 -11.02
CA LYS A 10 -37.51 -21.25 -11.08
C LYS A 10 -37.59 -22.05 -12.38
N GLU A 11 -38.80 -22.38 -12.82
CA GLU A 11 -39.06 -23.15 -14.04
C GLU A 11 -38.61 -22.37 -15.31
N LEU A 12 -38.79 -21.04 -15.31
CA LEU A 12 -38.38 -20.13 -16.40
C LEU A 12 -36.92 -19.68 -16.28
N ASN A 13 -36.13 -20.19 -15.32
CA ASN A 13 -34.79 -19.71 -15.01
C ASN A 13 -34.72 -18.16 -14.87
N TYR A 14 -35.82 -17.55 -14.40
CA TYR A 14 -35.89 -16.10 -14.22
C TYR A 14 -34.91 -15.67 -13.13
N ARG A 15 -33.89 -14.92 -13.50
CA ARG A 15 -32.98 -14.25 -12.56
C ARG A 15 -33.41 -12.79 -12.42
N PRO A 16 -33.89 -12.38 -11.24
CA PRO A 16 -34.19 -10.97 -10.99
C PRO A 16 -32.97 -10.11 -11.32
N ASN A 17 -33.17 -9.01 -12.02
CA ASN A 17 -32.10 -8.06 -12.28
C ASN A 17 -31.55 -7.53 -10.93
N PRO A 18 -30.26 -7.73 -10.61
CA PRO A 18 -29.67 -7.25 -9.35
C PRO A 18 -29.87 -5.74 -9.15
N PHE A 19 -29.73 -4.95 -10.22
CA PHE A 19 -29.93 -3.49 -10.18
C PHE A 19 -31.38 -3.09 -9.89
N ALA A 20 -32.36 -3.77 -10.49
CA ALA A 20 -33.78 -3.51 -10.18
C ALA A 20 -34.15 -3.94 -8.75
N ARG A 21 -33.40 -4.88 -8.18
CA ARG A 21 -33.56 -5.35 -6.80
C ARG A 21 -32.91 -4.41 -5.80
N SER A 22 -31.76 -3.81 -6.14
CA SER A 22 -31.07 -2.81 -5.32
C SER A 22 -31.87 -1.52 -5.18
N LEU A 23 -32.47 -1.03 -6.25
CA LEU A 23 -33.40 0.12 -6.25
C LEU A 23 -34.57 -0.05 -5.26
N ARG A 24 -34.97 -1.31 -4.95
CA ARG A 24 -36.06 -1.63 -4.03
C ARG A 24 -35.62 -1.96 -2.62
N LYS A 25 -34.32 -2.30 -2.41
CA LYS A 25 -33.78 -2.77 -1.13
C LYS A 25 -32.76 -1.83 -0.51
N GLU A 26 -32.45 -0.71 -1.14
CA GLU A 26 -31.42 0.26 -0.70
C GLU A 26 -30.00 -0.33 -0.59
N SER A 27 -29.71 -1.50 -1.18
CA SER A 27 -28.39 -2.14 -1.15
C SER A 27 -28.13 -2.92 -2.45
N SER A 28 -26.97 -2.68 -3.05
CA SER A 28 -26.46 -3.40 -4.22
C SER A 28 -25.79 -4.72 -3.87
N HIS A 29 -25.35 -4.88 -2.61
CA HIS A 29 -24.43 -5.92 -2.15
C HIS A 29 -23.12 -5.94 -2.95
N ILE A 30 -22.64 -4.77 -3.37
CA ILE A 30 -21.39 -4.59 -4.12
C ILE A 30 -20.49 -3.62 -3.37
N ILE A 31 -19.21 -3.98 -3.23
CA ILE A 31 -18.14 -3.12 -2.76
C ILE A 31 -17.24 -2.77 -3.94
N GLY A 32 -16.97 -1.49 -4.14
CA GLY A 32 -15.95 -1.01 -5.06
C GLY A 32 -14.58 -0.95 -4.40
N VAL A 33 -13.55 -1.45 -5.09
CA VAL A 33 -12.17 -1.32 -4.61
C VAL A 33 -11.32 -0.65 -5.68
N VAL A 34 -10.65 0.45 -5.31
CA VAL A 34 -9.74 1.19 -6.18
C VAL A 34 -8.32 0.97 -5.69
N VAL A 35 -7.50 0.33 -6.53
CA VAL A 35 -6.08 0.11 -6.26
C VAL A 35 -5.21 0.73 -7.35
N PRO A 36 -4.00 1.19 -7.02
CA PRO A 36 -3.09 1.77 -8.00
C PRO A 36 -2.42 0.73 -8.90
N ASN A 37 -2.38 -0.54 -8.46
CA ASN A 37 -1.75 -1.62 -9.22
C ASN A 37 -2.34 -2.99 -8.82
N LEU A 38 -2.59 -3.87 -9.79
CA LEU A 38 -3.07 -5.24 -9.57
C LEU A 38 -2.00 -6.32 -9.81
N VAL A 39 -0.81 -5.92 -10.28
CA VAL A 39 0.25 -6.86 -10.66
C VAL A 39 1.17 -7.19 -9.48
N THR A 40 1.30 -6.29 -8.50
CA THR A 40 2.17 -6.53 -7.35
C THR A 40 1.56 -7.53 -6.38
N GLN A 41 2.40 -8.39 -5.80
CA GLN A 41 1.99 -9.36 -4.78
C GLN A 41 1.26 -8.70 -3.61
N TYR A 42 1.70 -7.51 -3.19
CA TYR A 42 1.07 -6.73 -2.13
C TYR A 42 -0.42 -6.49 -2.40
N PHE A 43 -0.77 -5.85 -3.52
CA PHE A 43 -2.16 -5.53 -3.82
C PHE A 43 -3.01 -6.78 -4.08
N ALA A 44 -2.42 -7.83 -4.67
CA ALA A 44 -3.11 -9.11 -4.84
C ALA A 44 -3.49 -9.74 -3.49
N SER A 45 -2.58 -9.73 -2.52
CA SER A 45 -2.84 -10.27 -1.16
C SER A 45 -3.87 -9.41 -0.40
N VAL A 46 -3.78 -8.08 -0.48
CA VAL A 46 -4.79 -7.18 0.10
C VAL A 46 -6.18 -7.46 -0.49
N MET A 47 -6.25 -7.62 -1.82
CA MET A 47 -7.51 -7.94 -2.51
C MET A 47 -8.09 -9.27 -2.05
N ASN A 48 -7.27 -10.30 -1.83
CA ASN A 48 -7.74 -11.56 -1.28
C ASN A 48 -8.38 -11.37 0.10
N GLY A 49 -7.74 -10.64 1.00
CA GLY A 49 -8.30 -10.36 2.33
C GLY A 49 -9.61 -9.57 2.28
N ILE A 50 -9.74 -8.63 1.33
CA ILE A 50 -11.01 -7.90 1.10
C ILE A 50 -12.09 -8.85 0.57
N ASP A 51 -11.78 -9.65 -0.46
CA ASP A 51 -12.75 -10.51 -1.14
C ASP A 51 -13.27 -11.61 -0.21
N GLU A 52 -12.39 -12.28 0.54
CA GLU A 52 -12.77 -13.30 1.52
C GLU A 52 -13.77 -12.74 2.54
N TYR A 53 -13.47 -11.60 3.16
CA TYR A 53 -14.36 -11.01 4.16
C TYR A 53 -15.67 -10.49 3.55
N ALA A 54 -15.62 -9.91 2.36
CA ALA A 54 -16.80 -9.47 1.62
C ALA A 54 -17.73 -10.65 1.31
N GLN A 55 -17.21 -11.77 0.82
CA GLN A 55 -17.97 -12.98 0.52
C GLN A 55 -18.60 -13.59 1.78
N GLU A 56 -17.88 -13.67 2.91
CA GLU A 56 -18.40 -14.11 4.21
C GLU A 56 -19.66 -13.30 4.61
N ASN A 57 -19.73 -12.02 4.21
CA ASN A 57 -20.83 -11.11 4.51
C ASN A 57 -21.86 -10.96 3.37
N GLY A 58 -21.75 -11.74 2.30
CA GLY A 58 -22.71 -11.76 1.18
C GLY A 58 -22.56 -10.60 0.21
N PHE A 59 -21.38 -9.98 0.13
CA PHE A 59 -21.05 -8.93 -0.82
C PHE A 59 -20.16 -9.44 -1.96
N MET A 60 -20.29 -8.81 -3.12
CA MET A 60 -19.41 -8.99 -4.27
C MET A 60 -18.42 -7.82 -4.34
N VAL A 61 -17.19 -8.10 -4.70
CA VAL A 61 -16.13 -7.08 -4.87
C VAL A 61 -15.93 -6.76 -6.35
N ILE A 62 -15.91 -5.48 -6.68
CA ILE A 62 -15.47 -4.96 -7.99
C ILE A 62 -14.11 -4.29 -7.79
N ALA A 63 -13.04 -4.99 -8.20
CA ALA A 63 -11.68 -4.46 -8.19
C ALA A 63 -11.44 -3.59 -9.43
N THR A 64 -10.90 -2.39 -9.23
CA THR A 64 -10.54 -1.46 -10.30
C THR A 64 -9.09 -1.01 -10.14
N ASN A 65 -8.41 -0.71 -11.26
CA ASN A 65 -7.00 -0.37 -11.31
C ASN A 65 -6.79 1.05 -11.87
N SER A 66 -6.35 1.99 -11.03
CA SER A 66 -6.05 3.35 -11.46
C SER A 66 -4.74 3.49 -12.24
N GLN A 67 -3.88 2.45 -12.24
CA GLN A 67 -2.57 2.46 -12.89
C GLN A 67 -1.70 3.64 -12.47
N GLU A 68 -1.71 3.96 -11.18
CA GLU A 68 -0.98 5.08 -10.58
C GLU A 68 -1.36 6.46 -11.16
N SER A 69 -2.54 6.58 -11.81
CA SER A 69 -3.03 7.80 -12.46
C SER A 69 -4.20 8.41 -11.70
N HIS A 70 -4.04 9.66 -11.28
CA HIS A 70 -5.10 10.49 -10.67
C HIS A 70 -6.33 10.63 -11.57
N GLU A 71 -6.13 10.88 -12.87
CA GLU A 71 -7.27 11.03 -13.81
C GLU A 71 -8.06 9.73 -13.94
N ARG A 72 -7.39 8.58 -13.98
CA ARG A 72 -8.09 7.29 -13.99
C ARG A 72 -8.77 7.01 -12.65
N GLU A 73 -8.14 7.35 -11.54
CA GLU A 73 -8.72 7.21 -10.20
C GLU A 73 -10.05 7.97 -10.10
N LYS A 74 -10.11 9.22 -10.59
CA LYS A 74 -11.35 10.03 -10.67
C LYS A 74 -12.45 9.32 -11.46
N ILE A 75 -12.12 8.83 -12.66
CA ILE A 75 -13.08 8.13 -13.53
C ILE A 75 -13.61 6.86 -12.84
N LEU A 76 -12.75 6.10 -12.18
CA LEU A 76 -13.14 4.88 -11.48
C LEU A 76 -14.06 5.17 -10.30
N ILE A 77 -13.77 6.21 -9.52
CA ILE A 77 -14.64 6.65 -8.42
C ILE A 77 -16.01 7.09 -8.95
N ASP A 78 -16.06 7.91 -10.00
CA ASP A 78 -17.32 8.34 -10.60
C ASP A 78 -18.14 7.14 -11.14
N ASN A 79 -17.47 6.14 -11.74
CA ASN A 79 -18.13 4.92 -12.21
C ASN A 79 -18.71 4.09 -11.06
N LEU A 80 -17.96 3.91 -9.96
CA LEU A 80 -18.45 3.17 -8.80
C LEU A 80 -19.65 3.87 -8.14
N LEU A 81 -19.63 5.20 -8.04
CA LEU A 81 -20.77 5.97 -7.54
C LEU A 81 -21.99 5.80 -8.45
N ASN A 82 -21.81 5.86 -9.78
CA ASN A 82 -22.90 5.63 -10.74
C ASN A 82 -23.46 4.19 -10.69
N MET A 83 -22.64 3.23 -10.29
CA MET A 83 -23.09 1.84 -10.08
C MET A 83 -23.82 1.66 -8.73
N HIS A 84 -23.89 2.70 -7.90
CA HIS A 84 -24.51 2.66 -6.58
C HIS A 84 -23.94 1.53 -5.71
N VAL A 85 -22.61 1.41 -5.65
CA VAL A 85 -21.95 0.46 -4.74
C VAL A 85 -22.24 0.83 -3.28
N ASP A 86 -22.36 -0.17 -2.41
CA ASP A 86 -22.70 0.05 -0.99
C ASP A 86 -21.55 0.66 -0.19
N GLY A 87 -20.34 0.62 -0.74
CA GLY A 87 -19.17 1.26 -0.16
C GLY A 87 -17.92 1.13 -1.02
N ILE A 88 -16.93 1.93 -0.73
CA ILE A 88 -15.67 2.00 -1.47
C ILE A 88 -14.48 1.81 -0.53
N ILE A 89 -13.53 0.96 -0.95
CA ILE A 89 -12.20 0.85 -0.35
C ILE A 89 -11.19 1.41 -1.34
N ALA A 90 -10.33 2.34 -0.94
CA ALA A 90 -9.43 3.03 -1.86
C ALA A 90 -8.00 3.12 -1.36
N CYS A 91 -7.04 2.99 -2.27
CA CYS A 91 -5.65 3.34 -2.10
C CYS A 91 -5.27 4.38 -3.17
N LEU A 92 -4.69 5.51 -2.76
CA LEU A 92 -4.37 6.62 -3.66
C LEU A 92 -3.35 6.23 -4.73
N ALA A 93 -3.53 6.74 -5.94
CA ALA A 93 -2.50 6.72 -6.97
C ALA A 93 -1.29 7.60 -6.57
N GLN A 94 -0.11 7.32 -7.15
CA GLN A 94 1.11 8.04 -6.78
C GLN A 94 1.10 9.52 -7.17
N ASP A 95 0.33 9.90 -8.18
CA ASP A 95 0.22 11.28 -8.65
C ASP A 95 -1.01 12.03 -8.11
N THR A 96 -1.79 11.38 -7.23
CA THR A 96 -2.94 12.02 -6.61
C THR A 96 -2.51 13.02 -5.55
N VAL A 97 -2.68 14.31 -5.85
CA VAL A 97 -2.39 15.46 -4.96
C VAL A 97 -3.64 16.26 -4.59
N GLU A 98 -4.74 16.05 -5.31
CA GLU A 98 -6.05 16.67 -5.08
C GLU A 98 -7.09 15.60 -4.80
N TYR A 99 -8.03 15.86 -3.90
CA TYR A 99 -8.93 14.83 -3.36
C TYR A 99 -10.42 15.08 -3.63
N GLN A 100 -10.79 16.03 -4.53
CA GLN A 100 -12.18 16.43 -4.80
C GLN A 100 -13.08 15.26 -5.26
N HIS A 101 -12.52 14.26 -5.91
CA HIS A 101 -13.26 13.05 -6.29
C HIS A 101 -13.63 12.19 -5.08
N TYR A 102 -12.84 12.21 -4.01
CA TYR A 102 -13.19 11.57 -2.74
C TYR A 102 -14.16 12.42 -1.92
N ASP A 103 -14.11 13.76 -2.02
CA ASP A 103 -15.14 14.65 -1.44
C ASP A 103 -16.53 14.30 -2.00
N LYS A 104 -16.63 13.98 -3.31
CA LYS A 104 -17.89 13.51 -3.92
C LYS A 104 -18.40 12.23 -3.24
N VAL A 105 -17.53 11.25 -2.95
CA VAL A 105 -17.90 10.02 -2.24
C VAL A 105 -18.44 10.35 -0.85
N TYR A 106 -17.73 11.19 -0.11
CA TYR A 106 -18.13 11.61 1.22
C TYR A 106 -19.49 12.34 1.20
N LEU A 107 -19.68 13.28 0.28
CA LEU A 107 -20.92 14.05 0.14
C LEU A 107 -22.10 13.22 -0.34
N SER A 108 -21.86 12.14 -1.12
CA SER A 108 -22.92 11.19 -1.52
C SER A 108 -23.43 10.32 -0.37
N GLY A 109 -22.72 10.31 0.76
CA GLY A 109 -23.00 9.42 1.88
C GLY A 109 -22.56 7.97 1.68
N THR A 110 -21.85 7.67 0.58
CA THR A 110 -21.29 6.33 0.33
C THR A 110 -20.15 6.06 1.31
N PRO A 111 -20.21 4.97 2.09
CA PRO A 111 -19.12 4.57 2.98
C PRO A 111 -17.76 4.48 2.27
N LEU A 112 -16.73 5.09 2.85
CA LEU A 112 -15.38 5.13 2.29
C LEU A 112 -14.35 4.74 3.36
N VAL A 113 -13.44 3.84 3.00
CA VAL A 113 -12.29 3.43 3.82
C VAL A 113 -11.04 3.49 2.96
N PHE A 114 -10.00 4.13 3.47
CA PHE A 114 -8.69 4.13 2.82
C PHE A 114 -7.79 3.03 3.38
N PHE A 115 -6.85 2.56 2.57
CA PHE A 115 -5.78 1.70 3.03
C PHE A 115 -4.43 2.12 2.43
N THR A 116 -3.35 1.84 3.14
CA THR A 116 -1.96 2.08 2.73
C THR A 116 -1.61 3.53 2.45
N ARG A 117 -2.11 4.11 1.35
CA ARG A 117 -1.98 5.53 0.99
C ARG A 117 -3.32 6.20 1.22
N THR A 118 -3.34 7.18 2.09
CA THR A 118 -4.56 7.72 2.66
C THR A 118 -4.66 9.22 2.51
N CYS A 119 -5.88 9.73 2.49
CA CYS A 119 -6.20 11.15 2.64
C CYS A 119 -7.42 11.31 3.54
N MET A 120 -7.84 12.53 3.80
CA MET A 120 -9.08 12.85 4.55
C MET A 120 -9.20 12.09 5.88
N THR A 121 -8.10 11.92 6.62
CA THR A 121 -8.02 11.06 7.80
C THR A 121 -8.93 11.52 8.96
N ASP A 122 -9.37 12.77 8.96
CA ASP A 122 -10.32 13.31 9.92
C ASP A 122 -11.79 13.00 9.54
N LEU A 123 -12.06 12.59 8.31
CA LEU A 123 -13.39 12.33 7.77
C LEU A 123 -13.63 10.86 7.45
N CYS A 124 -12.58 10.10 7.12
CA CYS A 124 -12.67 8.71 6.67
C CYS A 124 -11.83 7.78 7.53
N SER A 125 -12.33 6.57 7.76
CA SER A 125 -11.56 5.51 8.40
C SER A 125 -10.45 5.01 7.47
N SER A 126 -9.36 4.52 8.07
CA SER A 126 -8.25 3.98 7.29
C SER A 126 -7.53 2.84 7.98
N VAL A 127 -6.90 1.98 7.18
CA VAL A 127 -6.01 0.90 7.62
C VAL A 127 -4.63 1.13 7.02
N VAL A 128 -3.63 1.27 7.87
CA VAL A 128 -2.26 1.50 7.45
C VAL A 128 -1.29 0.57 8.19
N ALA A 129 -0.14 0.28 7.60
CA ALA A 129 0.93 -0.40 8.30
C ALA A 129 1.59 0.53 9.33
N ASP A 130 2.10 -0.02 10.43
CA ASP A 130 2.94 0.70 11.40
C ASP A 130 4.35 0.93 10.83
N SER A 131 4.38 1.72 9.75
CA SER A 131 5.58 1.99 8.97
C SER A 131 6.62 2.81 9.72
N VAL A 132 6.22 3.64 10.69
CA VAL A 132 7.14 4.44 11.50
C VAL A 132 8.01 3.53 12.35
N SER A 133 7.37 2.68 13.16
CA SER A 133 8.09 1.73 14.04
C SER A 133 8.96 0.75 13.21
N ALA A 134 8.44 0.29 12.07
CA ALA A 134 9.17 -0.64 11.21
C ALA A 134 10.41 0.00 10.56
N ALA A 135 10.29 1.22 10.02
CA ALA A 135 11.42 1.96 9.45
C ALA A 135 12.47 2.29 10.50
N GLN A 136 12.04 2.68 11.72
CA GLN A 136 12.95 2.97 12.84
C GLN A 136 13.76 1.72 13.20
N LYS A 137 13.12 0.56 13.38
CA LYS A 137 13.80 -0.70 13.69
C LYS A 137 14.74 -1.16 12.58
N ALA A 138 14.34 -1.01 11.33
CA ALA A 138 15.16 -1.36 10.17
C ALA A 138 16.41 -0.48 10.07
N THR A 139 16.24 0.83 10.29
CA THR A 139 17.37 1.77 10.32
C THR A 139 18.29 1.51 11.50
N GLN A 140 17.75 1.23 12.69
CA GLN A 140 18.51 0.83 13.86
C GLN A 140 19.37 -0.42 13.57
N HIS A 141 18.77 -1.43 12.92
CA HIS A 141 19.50 -2.63 12.54
C HIS A 141 20.69 -2.32 11.61
N LEU A 142 20.53 -1.42 10.63
CA LEU A 142 21.64 -1.00 9.78
C LEU A 142 22.76 -0.31 10.59
N ILE A 143 22.40 0.54 11.54
CA ILE A 143 23.34 1.22 12.44
C ILE A 143 24.10 0.23 13.31
N ASP A 144 23.40 -0.75 13.90
CA ASP A 144 23.97 -1.79 14.75
C ASP A 144 24.95 -2.69 13.98
N ASN A 145 24.72 -2.87 12.65
CA ASN A 145 25.61 -3.58 11.74
C ASN A 145 26.70 -2.68 11.12
N GLY A 146 26.95 -1.51 11.73
CA GLY A 146 28.09 -0.65 11.40
C GLY A 146 27.88 0.31 10.25
N CYS A 147 26.67 0.45 9.69
CA CYS A 147 26.38 1.45 8.66
C CYS A 147 26.41 2.86 9.26
N ARG A 148 27.00 3.81 8.52
CA ARG A 148 27.18 5.20 8.98
C ARG A 148 26.59 6.24 8.05
N ARG A 149 26.41 5.92 6.78
CA ARG A 149 25.82 6.80 5.75
C ARG A 149 24.65 6.08 5.07
N ILE A 150 23.50 6.10 5.73
CA ILE A 150 22.32 5.39 5.28
C ILE A 150 21.49 6.32 4.38
N ALA A 151 21.19 5.91 3.16
CA ALA A 151 20.28 6.64 2.27
C ALA A 151 18.87 6.09 2.34
N PHE A 152 17.87 6.99 2.38
CA PHE A 152 16.47 6.65 2.27
C PHE A 152 16.00 6.86 0.83
N LEU A 153 15.59 5.78 0.17
CA LEU A 153 14.99 5.82 -1.16
C LEU A 153 13.48 5.90 -1.02
N GLY A 154 12.93 7.11 -1.09
CA GLY A 154 11.51 7.39 -1.00
C GLY A 154 10.80 7.46 -2.35
N GLY A 155 9.49 7.38 -2.32
CA GLY A 155 8.61 7.68 -3.44
C GLY A 155 8.20 9.16 -3.47
N PRO A 156 7.12 9.53 -4.17
CA PRO A 156 6.63 10.90 -4.22
C PRO A 156 6.41 11.50 -2.83
N ALA A 157 6.99 12.68 -2.60
CA ALA A 157 7.08 13.29 -1.28
C ALA A 157 5.72 13.64 -0.63
N HIS A 158 4.67 13.81 -1.45
CA HIS A 158 3.32 14.13 -1.00
C HIS A 158 2.56 12.92 -0.43
N LEU A 159 3.03 11.68 -0.69
CA LEU A 159 2.39 10.50 -0.15
C LEU A 159 2.65 10.36 1.35
N ASP A 160 1.58 10.22 2.13
CA ASP A 160 1.63 10.02 3.57
C ASP A 160 2.44 8.78 3.98
N LEU A 161 2.36 7.72 3.18
CA LEU A 161 3.16 6.50 3.35
C LEU A 161 4.67 6.80 3.33
N VAL A 162 5.13 7.61 2.37
CA VAL A 162 6.54 8.02 2.27
C VAL A 162 6.94 8.84 3.48
N ALA A 163 6.08 9.77 3.90
CA ALA A 163 6.33 10.60 5.09
C ALA A 163 6.47 9.76 6.36
N ARG A 164 5.60 8.75 6.56
CA ARG A 164 5.67 7.83 7.72
C ARG A 164 6.97 7.01 7.73
N ARG A 165 7.35 6.40 6.60
CA ARG A 165 8.59 5.60 6.48
C ARG A 165 9.83 6.43 6.70
N LYS A 166 9.88 7.63 6.09
CA LYS A 166 10.96 8.61 6.31
C LYS A 166 11.04 9.04 7.79
N HIS A 167 9.89 9.27 8.43
CA HIS A 167 9.88 9.68 9.82
C HIS A 167 10.59 8.65 10.72
N GLY A 168 10.25 7.35 10.58
CA GLY A 168 10.92 6.29 11.34
C GLY A 168 12.43 6.21 11.06
N TYR A 169 12.85 6.37 9.80
CA TYR A 169 14.27 6.46 9.44
C TYR A 169 14.98 7.62 10.15
N LEU A 170 14.39 8.82 10.12
CA LEU A 170 14.98 10.00 10.75
C LEU A 170 15.03 9.90 12.28
N GLU A 171 14.01 9.31 12.91
CA GLU A 171 14.00 9.10 14.36
C GLU A 171 15.15 8.15 14.79
N ALA A 172 15.38 7.06 14.05
CA ALA A 172 16.51 6.17 14.37
C ALA A 172 17.86 6.88 14.24
N LEU A 173 18.08 7.70 13.18
CA LEU A 173 19.32 8.48 13.07
C LEU A 173 19.48 9.44 14.25
N LYS A 174 18.41 10.14 14.64
CA LYS A 174 18.42 11.10 15.74
C LYS A 174 18.72 10.44 17.08
N GLU A 175 18.08 9.30 17.39
CA GLU A 175 18.30 8.54 18.62
C GLU A 175 19.76 8.07 18.75
N ASN A 176 20.39 7.74 17.61
CA ASN A 176 21.79 7.34 17.55
C ASN A 176 22.75 8.52 17.37
N ARG A 177 22.28 9.76 17.45
CA ARG A 177 23.10 10.99 17.25
C ARG A 177 23.86 11.00 15.93
N MET A 178 23.30 10.38 14.89
CA MET A 178 23.88 10.37 13.57
C MET A 178 23.51 11.65 12.81
N PRO A 179 24.40 12.17 11.95
CA PRO A 179 24.09 13.35 11.16
C PRO A 179 22.96 13.06 10.17
N ILE A 180 21.99 13.99 10.08
CA ILE A 180 20.92 13.93 9.09
C ILE A 180 21.39 14.68 7.85
N ASP A 181 21.82 13.94 6.85
CA ASP A 181 22.20 14.48 5.55
C ASP A 181 20.97 14.44 4.61
N ARG A 182 20.42 15.62 4.29
CA ARG A 182 19.23 15.72 3.42
C ARG A 182 19.50 15.23 2.00
N SER A 183 20.75 15.21 1.55
CA SER A 183 21.13 14.70 0.23
C SER A 183 21.04 13.19 0.10
N LEU A 184 20.91 12.47 1.24
CA LEU A 184 20.66 11.02 1.31
C LEU A 184 19.18 10.68 1.41
N VAL A 185 18.27 11.67 1.40
CA VAL A 185 16.82 11.47 1.36
C VAL A 185 16.34 11.75 -0.06
N VAL A 186 16.15 10.68 -0.82
CA VAL A 186 15.71 10.74 -2.21
C VAL A 186 14.19 10.68 -2.29
N TYR A 187 13.61 11.49 -3.17
CA TYR A 187 12.22 11.41 -3.56
C TYR A 187 12.15 11.24 -5.07
N GLU A 188 11.54 10.16 -5.51
CA GLU A 188 11.40 9.87 -6.93
C GLU A 188 10.01 9.26 -7.22
N LYS A 189 9.58 9.31 -8.47
CA LYS A 189 8.43 8.53 -8.92
C LYS A 189 8.66 7.04 -8.68
N ILE A 190 7.56 6.30 -8.53
CA ILE A 190 7.61 4.85 -8.39
C ILE A 190 7.87 4.26 -9.79
N ASP A 191 9.11 4.37 -10.22
CA ASP A 191 9.62 3.90 -11.50
C ASP A 191 11.01 3.29 -11.30
N HIS A 192 11.19 2.07 -11.80
CA HIS A 192 12.43 1.30 -11.61
C HIS A 192 13.66 2.02 -12.16
N ASP A 193 13.58 2.51 -13.39
CA ASP A 193 14.75 3.06 -14.11
C ASP A 193 15.18 4.40 -13.49
N LEU A 194 14.21 5.24 -13.14
CA LEU A 194 14.51 6.52 -12.45
C LEU A 194 15.17 6.26 -11.09
N ILE A 195 14.71 5.27 -10.34
CA ILE A 195 15.31 4.92 -9.05
C ILE A 195 16.73 4.37 -9.25
N CYS A 196 16.96 3.53 -10.26
CA CYS A 196 18.30 3.04 -10.60
C CYS A 196 19.26 4.22 -10.92
N GLU A 197 18.80 5.23 -11.66
CA GLU A 197 19.59 6.42 -11.93
C GLU A 197 19.99 7.17 -10.64
N ARG A 198 19.03 7.38 -9.73
CA ARG A 198 19.30 8.01 -8.43
C ARG A 198 20.27 7.22 -7.57
N VAL A 199 20.16 5.90 -7.58
CA VAL A 199 21.09 5.03 -6.83
C VAL A 199 22.49 5.15 -7.42
N ARG A 200 22.68 5.14 -8.76
CA ARG A 200 23.98 5.34 -9.40
C ARG A 200 24.59 6.70 -9.04
N GLU A 201 23.79 7.78 -9.10
CA GLU A 201 24.24 9.12 -8.70
C GLU A 201 24.77 9.15 -7.26
N LEU A 202 24.08 8.46 -6.33
CA LEU A 202 24.53 8.38 -4.94
C LEU A 202 25.81 7.54 -4.80
N LEU A 203 25.91 6.42 -5.52
CA LEU A 203 27.06 5.53 -5.47
C LEU A 203 28.31 6.13 -6.11
N ALA A 204 28.17 7.03 -7.08
CA ALA A 204 29.28 7.72 -7.75
C ALA A 204 29.93 8.81 -6.89
N ARG A 205 29.35 9.17 -5.74
CA ARG A 205 29.88 10.21 -4.84
C ARG A 205 31.12 9.71 -4.09
N GLU A 206 32.05 10.59 -3.78
CA GLU A 206 33.18 10.27 -2.90
C GLU A 206 32.71 9.85 -1.49
N ASP A 207 31.66 10.53 -1.00
CA ASP A 207 31.01 10.30 0.27
C ASP A 207 29.74 9.43 0.10
N ARG A 208 29.81 8.39 -0.74
CA ARG A 208 28.67 7.52 -1.06
C ARG A 208 28.01 6.91 0.18
N PRO A 209 26.71 6.56 0.13
CA PRO A 209 26.07 5.80 1.20
C PRO A 209 26.67 4.38 1.32
N ASP A 210 26.68 3.88 2.54
CA ASP A 210 27.07 2.49 2.88
C ASP A 210 25.86 1.60 3.16
N ALA A 211 24.65 2.16 3.06
CA ALA A 211 23.40 1.41 3.12
C ALA A 211 22.24 2.15 2.46
N PHE A 212 21.27 1.38 1.95
CA PHE A 212 19.99 1.85 1.47
C PHE A 212 18.84 1.26 2.28
N ILE A 213 17.89 2.11 2.69
CA ILE A 213 16.57 1.72 3.13
C ILE A 213 15.56 2.19 2.08
N ALA A 214 14.88 1.24 1.41
CA ALA A 214 14.00 1.50 0.29
C ALA A 214 12.52 1.42 0.69
N PHE A 215 11.72 2.41 0.24
CA PHE A 215 10.35 2.59 0.72
C PHE A 215 9.33 1.59 0.16
N ASN A 216 9.63 0.88 -0.94
CA ASN A 216 8.73 -0.12 -1.55
C ASN A 216 9.51 -1.18 -2.30
N ASP A 217 8.78 -2.12 -2.89
CA ASP A 217 9.28 -3.25 -3.67
C ASP A 217 10.19 -2.80 -4.82
N ILE A 218 9.67 -1.90 -5.67
CA ILE A 218 10.41 -1.40 -6.85
C ILE A 218 11.72 -0.75 -6.42
N ALA A 219 11.70 0.13 -5.44
CA ALA A 219 12.91 0.80 -4.95
C ALA A 219 13.90 -0.16 -4.30
N THR A 220 13.40 -1.23 -3.65
CA THR A 220 14.24 -2.24 -3.01
C THR A 220 15.05 -3.01 -4.05
N PHE A 221 14.38 -3.50 -5.10
CA PHE A 221 15.08 -4.26 -6.14
C PHE A 221 15.94 -3.36 -7.03
N ALA A 222 15.50 -2.16 -7.36
CA ALA A 222 16.31 -1.17 -8.09
C ALA A 222 17.62 -0.86 -7.35
N ALA A 223 17.56 -0.64 -6.04
CA ALA A 223 18.77 -0.43 -5.23
C ALA A 223 19.69 -1.66 -5.24
N TYR A 224 19.12 -2.84 -5.00
CA TYR A 224 19.87 -4.09 -4.96
C TYR A 224 20.58 -4.39 -6.28
N GLU A 225 19.86 -4.28 -7.40
CA GLU A 225 20.40 -4.54 -8.76
C GLU A 225 21.47 -3.52 -9.13
N THR A 226 21.23 -2.25 -8.83
CA THR A 226 22.18 -1.18 -9.16
C THR A 226 23.48 -1.33 -8.36
N VAL A 227 23.42 -1.60 -7.05
CA VAL A 227 24.63 -1.83 -6.23
C VAL A 227 25.48 -2.96 -6.84
N LYS A 228 24.84 -4.05 -7.27
CA LYS A 228 25.57 -5.17 -7.93
C LYS A 228 26.09 -4.82 -9.31
N ALA A 229 25.34 -4.06 -10.10
CA ALA A 229 25.76 -3.61 -11.43
C ALA A 229 26.99 -2.69 -11.39
N GLU A 230 27.11 -1.89 -10.30
CA GLU A 230 28.28 -1.05 -10.04
C GLU A 230 29.49 -1.84 -9.45
N GLY A 231 29.38 -3.18 -9.36
CA GLY A 231 30.45 -4.04 -8.88
C GLY A 231 30.68 -4.00 -7.37
N LEU A 232 29.73 -3.45 -6.61
CA LEU A 232 29.83 -3.35 -5.16
C LEU A 232 29.24 -4.60 -4.49
N ARG A 233 29.87 -5.00 -3.37
CA ARG A 233 29.45 -6.16 -2.60
C ARG A 233 28.34 -5.79 -1.61
N ILE A 234 27.33 -6.65 -1.54
CA ILE A 234 26.26 -6.56 -0.56
C ILE A 234 26.51 -7.70 0.45
N PRO A 235 26.59 -7.42 1.76
CA PRO A 235 26.42 -6.13 2.44
C PRO A 235 27.73 -5.37 2.71
N GLU A 236 28.92 -5.91 2.32
CA GLU A 236 30.21 -5.43 2.78
C GLU A 236 30.47 -3.98 2.38
N ASP A 237 30.21 -3.62 1.12
CA ASP A 237 30.40 -2.26 0.62
C ASP A 237 29.14 -1.42 0.79
N VAL A 238 27.95 -2.00 0.53
CA VAL A 238 26.64 -1.35 0.67
C VAL A 238 25.59 -2.34 1.13
N ALA A 239 24.98 -2.10 2.28
CA ALA A 239 23.85 -2.88 2.77
C ALA A 239 22.53 -2.43 2.12
N VAL A 240 21.60 -3.36 1.91
CA VAL A 240 20.28 -3.06 1.32
C VAL A 240 19.17 -3.72 2.13
N ILE A 241 18.19 -2.90 2.55
CA ILE A 241 16.94 -3.35 3.16
C ILE A 241 15.78 -2.56 2.57
N GLY A 242 14.60 -3.17 2.45
CA GLY A 242 13.45 -2.44 1.96
C GLY A 242 12.10 -3.05 2.31
N PHE A 243 11.08 -2.27 2.04
CA PHE A 243 9.69 -2.65 2.26
C PHE A 243 9.22 -3.51 1.08
N THR A 244 9.18 -4.82 1.28
CA THR A 244 8.74 -5.77 0.25
C THR A 244 8.24 -7.08 0.85
N ASN A 245 7.18 -7.63 0.27
CA ASN A 245 6.68 -8.98 0.54
C ASN A 245 7.04 -9.96 -0.58
N SER A 246 7.82 -9.53 -1.58
CA SER A 246 8.15 -10.34 -2.74
C SER A 246 8.98 -11.57 -2.38
N ASP A 247 8.57 -12.73 -2.88
CA ASP A 247 9.34 -13.98 -2.80
C ASP A 247 10.69 -13.90 -3.51
N ALA A 248 10.89 -12.93 -4.39
CA ALA A 248 12.18 -12.68 -5.03
C ALA A 248 13.26 -12.35 -4.01
N ALA A 249 12.91 -11.76 -2.86
CA ALA A 249 13.85 -11.41 -1.80
C ALA A 249 14.65 -12.59 -1.23
N ILE A 250 14.11 -13.80 -1.28
CA ILE A 250 14.81 -15.04 -0.85
C ILE A 250 15.48 -15.78 -1.99
N ARG A 251 15.26 -15.38 -3.24
CA ARG A 251 15.80 -16.03 -4.44
C ARG A 251 17.04 -15.36 -5.00
N VAL A 252 17.32 -14.14 -4.55
CA VAL A 252 18.54 -13.40 -4.89
C VAL A 252 19.70 -13.77 -3.96
N THR A 253 20.92 -13.52 -4.39
CA THR A 253 22.14 -13.77 -3.60
C THR A 253 23.01 -12.51 -3.56
N PRO A 254 23.30 -11.98 -2.37
CA PRO A 254 22.82 -12.39 -1.04
C PRO A 254 21.31 -12.16 -0.85
N LYS A 255 20.66 -12.96 0.02
CA LYS A 255 19.23 -12.81 0.31
C LYS A 255 18.90 -11.46 0.93
N LEU A 256 17.83 -10.82 0.46
CA LEU A 256 17.43 -9.50 0.91
C LEU A 256 16.79 -9.53 2.31
N SER A 257 17.25 -8.61 3.16
CA SER A 257 16.56 -8.19 4.38
C SER A 257 15.33 -7.39 4.01
N VAL A 258 14.22 -7.68 4.67
CA VAL A 258 12.91 -7.12 4.28
C VAL A 258 12.09 -6.65 5.47
N ILE A 259 11.26 -5.65 5.20
CA ILE A 259 10.19 -5.15 6.07
C ILE A 259 8.89 -5.54 5.39
N MET A 260 8.13 -6.42 6.02
CA MET A 260 6.98 -7.10 5.42
C MET A 260 5.67 -6.56 5.99
N ASP A 261 4.76 -6.21 5.12
CA ASP A 261 3.36 -5.93 5.44
C ASP A 261 2.61 -7.24 5.80
N GLN A 262 1.50 -7.11 6.51
CA GLN A 262 0.51 -8.18 6.70
C GLN A 262 -0.68 -7.86 5.78
N ASP A 263 -0.50 -8.10 4.49
CA ASP A 263 -1.33 -7.60 3.39
C ASP A 263 -2.77 -8.09 3.48
N ASP A 264 -2.97 -9.39 3.69
CA ASP A 264 -4.26 -10.05 3.86
C ASP A 264 -5.03 -9.49 5.06
N ILE A 265 -4.33 -9.29 6.18
CA ILE A 265 -4.90 -8.67 7.39
C ILE A 265 -5.29 -7.21 7.12
N GLN A 266 -4.49 -6.46 6.37
CA GLN A 266 -4.84 -5.10 5.96
C GLN A 266 -6.12 -5.08 5.13
N GLY A 267 -6.22 -5.96 4.14
CA GLY A 267 -7.39 -6.09 3.29
C GLY A 267 -8.64 -6.46 4.08
N ARG A 268 -8.54 -7.51 4.90
CA ARG A 268 -9.63 -7.94 5.77
C ARG A 268 -10.11 -6.83 6.70
N THR A 269 -9.17 -6.17 7.39
CA THR A 269 -9.50 -5.08 8.33
C THR A 269 -10.14 -3.88 7.61
N ALA A 270 -9.70 -3.55 6.38
CA ALA A 270 -10.30 -2.48 5.59
C ALA A 270 -11.76 -2.82 5.23
N CYS A 271 -12.04 -4.08 4.86
CA CYS A 271 -13.39 -4.54 4.59
C CYS A 271 -14.26 -4.59 5.86
N GLU A 272 -13.72 -5.02 7.00
CA GLU A 272 -14.40 -4.96 8.31
C GLU A 272 -14.85 -3.53 8.64
N LEU A 273 -13.94 -2.56 8.53
CA LEU A 273 -14.26 -1.15 8.77
C LEU A 273 -15.35 -0.65 7.80
N LEU A 274 -15.28 -1.05 6.54
CA LEU A 274 -16.30 -0.66 5.56
C LEU A 274 -17.66 -1.26 5.90
N MET A 275 -17.72 -2.54 6.26
CA MET A 275 -18.98 -3.20 6.68
C MET A 275 -19.60 -2.53 7.89
N GLU A 276 -18.80 -2.14 8.88
CA GLU A 276 -19.28 -1.37 10.02
C GLU A 276 -19.91 -0.04 9.58
N LYS A 277 -19.31 0.66 8.60
CA LYS A 277 -19.85 1.89 8.03
C LYS A 277 -21.18 1.65 7.29
N ILE A 278 -21.27 0.59 6.48
CA ILE A 278 -22.50 0.18 5.77
C ILE A 278 -23.61 -0.13 6.77
N GLN A 279 -23.30 -0.70 7.94
CA GLN A 279 -24.23 -0.96 9.03
C GLN A 279 -24.60 0.29 9.85
N GLY A 280 -24.09 1.48 9.49
CA GLY A 280 -24.42 2.75 10.11
C GLY A 280 -23.52 3.20 11.26
N LYS A 281 -22.42 2.50 11.53
CA LYS A 281 -21.42 2.99 12.50
C LYS A 281 -20.71 4.22 11.95
N ARG A 282 -20.73 5.32 12.71
CA ARG A 282 -20.16 6.61 12.27
C ARG A 282 -18.75 6.89 12.79
N GLU A 283 -18.25 6.05 13.70
CA GLU A 283 -16.93 6.23 14.29
C GLU A 283 -15.83 6.20 13.21
N ILE A 284 -14.96 7.20 13.21
CA ILE A 284 -13.78 7.25 12.35
C ILE A 284 -12.64 6.55 13.10
N ARG A 285 -12.08 5.51 12.48
CA ARG A 285 -10.96 4.75 13.05
C ARG A 285 -9.79 4.70 12.11
N GLN A 286 -8.60 4.91 12.66
CA GLN A 286 -7.34 4.68 11.98
C GLN A 286 -6.66 3.47 12.60
N VAL A 287 -6.68 2.34 11.88
CA VAL A 287 -6.11 1.09 12.37
C VAL A 287 -4.69 0.93 11.85
N LYS A 288 -3.75 0.66 12.76
CA LYS A 288 -2.36 0.38 12.42
C LYS A 288 -2.09 -1.11 12.53
N ILE A 289 -1.64 -1.73 11.45
CA ILE A 289 -1.26 -3.13 11.38
C ILE A 289 0.25 -3.25 11.61
N PRO A 290 0.71 -4.07 12.58
CA PRO A 290 2.14 -4.27 12.80
C PRO A 290 2.84 -4.87 11.57
N MET A 291 4.09 -4.49 11.35
CA MET A 291 4.94 -5.05 10.29
C MET A 291 5.91 -6.09 10.84
N LYS A 292 6.34 -7.02 9.98
CA LYS A 292 7.34 -8.05 10.29
C LYS A 292 8.67 -7.67 9.66
N LEU A 293 9.77 -7.76 10.41
CA LEU A 293 11.11 -7.55 9.89
C LEU A 293 11.83 -8.92 9.81
N GLN A 294 12.47 -9.17 8.68
CA GLN A 294 13.33 -10.33 8.50
C GLN A 294 14.70 -9.86 8.04
N PHE A 295 15.68 -9.95 8.91
CA PHE A 295 17.06 -9.63 8.61
C PHE A 295 17.75 -10.84 8.00
N ARG A 296 18.47 -10.62 6.90
CA ARG A 296 19.15 -11.63 6.10
C ARG A 296 20.53 -11.13 5.67
N GLU A 297 21.15 -11.86 4.76
CA GLU A 297 22.53 -11.64 4.32
C GLU A 297 22.79 -10.21 3.80
N SER A 298 21.81 -9.54 3.19
CA SER A 298 22.01 -8.21 2.59
C SER A 298 22.26 -7.07 3.58
N THR A 299 22.18 -7.34 4.90
CA THR A 299 22.43 -6.34 5.95
C THR A 299 23.29 -6.85 7.08
N ILE A 300 23.60 -8.13 7.12
CA ILE A 300 24.43 -8.73 8.18
C ILE A 300 25.87 -8.74 7.69
N ARG A 301 26.67 -7.79 8.21
CA ARG A 301 28.12 -7.76 7.99
C ARG A 301 28.80 -8.73 8.95
N GLY A 302 29.65 -9.60 8.43
CA GLY A 302 30.40 -10.60 9.20
C GLY A 302 31.50 -9.98 10.08
#